data_7979ba39376110d71fbaaadaa86920b5
#
_entry.id   7979ba39376110d71fbaaadaa86920b5
#
_cell.length_a   1.000
_cell.length_b   1.000
_cell.length_c   1.000
_cell.angle_alpha   90.00
_cell.angle_beta   90.00
_cell.angle_gamma   90.00
#
_symmetry.space_group_name_H-M   'P 1'
#
loop_
_entity.id
_entity.type
_entity.pdbx_description
1 polymer ?
#
loop_
_entity_poly.entity_id
_entity_poly.type
_entity_poly.pdbx_seq_one_letter_code
_entity_poly.pdbx_strand_id
1 'polypeptide(L)'
;VALVSGQSASALIVDRLGLGPHGRQPVTLQRVLAALIGVSAVVVAVSGRLDSAEIPIWLVALCFVAGIGVSVQQAINGRVRDVSGEPLVAAWLNFVVGASILILVFGVMVLVGTVAPRALPSGPLWLYFGGVVGVIFIATTSWVVGKVGVLRLSLLAISGQLVGSLVLDLVVNGYLDAPLILGVILAFMAVIVNTIQPKKPDALTGLE
;
A
#
# COMPACT_ATOMS: atom_id res chain seq x y z
N VAL A 1 -9.23 5.84 3.16
CA VAL A 1 -8.46 6.95 3.78
C VAL A 1 -7.59 6.44 4.92
N ALA A 2 -8.15 5.89 6.01
CA ALA A 2 -7.42 5.49 7.22
C ALA A 2 -6.26 4.51 6.92
N LEU A 3 -6.51 3.46 6.12
CA LEU A 3 -5.48 2.49 5.72
C LEU A 3 -4.32 3.16 4.99
N VAL A 4 -4.62 4.03 4.02
CA VAL A 4 -3.60 4.75 3.24
C VAL A 4 -2.82 5.72 4.12
N SER A 5 -3.49 6.39 5.07
CA SER A 5 -2.82 7.27 6.04
C SER A 5 -1.85 6.49 6.92
N GLY A 6 -2.29 5.33 7.45
CA GLY A 6 -1.43 4.42 8.22
C GLY A 6 -0.24 3.91 7.40
N GLN A 7 -0.47 3.53 6.15
CA GLN A 7 0.57 3.06 5.24
C GLN A 7 1.59 4.17 4.92
N SER A 8 1.15 5.37 4.57
CA SER A 8 2.05 6.47 4.21
C SER A 8 2.86 6.98 5.40
N ALA A 9 2.22 7.13 6.56
CA ALA A 9 2.90 7.56 7.79
C ALA A 9 3.94 6.53 8.25
N SER A 10 3.56 5.25 8.28
CA SER A 10 4.47 4.18 8.69
C SER A 10 5.58 3.90 7.68
N ALA A 11 5.36 4.13 6.39
CA ALA A 11 6.39 3.98 5.37
C ALA A 11 7.62 4.87 5.63
N LEU A 12 7.41 6.10 6.15
CA LEU A 12 8.50 6.98 6.59
C LEU A 12 9.30 6.37 7.74
N ILE A 13 8.61 5.77 8.72
CA ILE A 13 9.22 5.13 9.89
C ILE A 13 9.96 3.86 9.46
N VAL A 14 9.33 3.03 8.63
CA VAL A 14 9.90 1.79 8.09
C VAL A 14 11.19 2.07 7.32
N ASP A 15 11.19 3.09 6.46
CA ASP A 15 12.37 3.54 5.74
C ASP A 15 13.44 4.12 6.68
N ARG A 16 13.03 4.87 7.72
CA ARG A 16 13.95 5.42 8.73
C ARG A 16 14.64 4.32 9.56
N LEU A 17 13.90 3.29 9.95
CA LEU A 17 14.42 2.14 10.69
C LEU A 17 15.28 1.23 9.80
N GLY A 18 15.21 1.38 8.48
CA GLY A 18 15.95 0.57 7.52
C GLY A 18 15.39 -0.85 7.42
N LEU A 19 14.09 -1.04 7.64
CA LEU A 19 13.45 -2.35 7.51
C LEU A 19 13.31 -2.78 6.04
N GLY A 20 13.32 -1.83 5.11
CA GLY A 20 13.26 -2.08 3.68
C GLY A 20 14.62 -2.46 3.06
N PRO A 21 14.62 -2.82 1.77
CA PRO A 21 15.83 -3.28 1.05
C PRO A 21 16.89 -2.18 0.88
N HIS A 22 16.50 -0.91 0.90
CA HIS A 22 17.44 0.23 0.76
C HIS A 22 18.18 0.61 2.06
N GLY A 23 17.97 -0.14 3.15
CA GLY A 23 18.50 0.24 4.44
C GLY A 23 17.88 1.54 4.99
N ARG A 24 18.59 2.23 5.88
CA ARG A 24 18.08 3.44 6.54
C ARG A 24 18.02 4.62 5.59
N GLN A 25 16.84 5.21 5.46
CA GLN A 25 16.61 6.41 4.68
C GLN A 25 16.33 7.62 5.59
N PRO A 26 16.92 8.80 5.31
CA PRO A 26 16.65 9.99 6.12
C PRO A 26 15.20 10.44 5.96
N VAL A 27 14.61 10.93 7.05
CA VAL A 27 13.32 11.64 7.00
C VAL A 27 13.63 13.07 6.59
N THR A 28 13.36 13.41 5.33
CA THR A 28 13.49 14.75 4.79
C THR A 28 12.15 15.46 4.76
N LEU A 29 12.16 16.78 4.80
CA LEU A 29 10.93 17.59 4.69
C LEU A 29 10.13 17.22 3.43
N GLN A 30 10.83 16.98 2.32
CA GLN A 30 10.18 16.56 1.06
C GLN A 30 9.43 15.23 1.19
N ARG A 31 10.01 14.25 1.88
CA ARG A 31 9.36 12.95 2.10
C ARG A 31 8.14 13.08 3.00
N VAL A 32 8.22 13.94 4.02
CA VAL A 32 7.06 14.27 4.89
C VAL A 32 5.98 14.96 4.09
N LEU A 33 6.32 15.99 3.31
CA LEU A 33 5.36 16.70 2.45
C LEU A 33 4.73 15.76 1.43
N ALA A 34 5.50 14.89 0.79
CA ALA A 34 4.97 13.91 -0.15
C ALA A 34 3.98 12.94 0.52
N ALA A 35 4.27 12.46 1.74
CA ALA A 35 3.35 11.63 2.50
C ALA A 35 2.05 12.38 2.85
N LEU A 36 2.16 13.63 3.29
CA LEU A 36 0.99 14.47 3.59
C LEU A 36 0.15 14.74 2.34
N ILE A 37 0.77 15.08 1.22
CA ILE A 37 0.05 15.28 -0.06
C ILE A 37 -0.63 13.97 -0.48
N GLY A 38 0.04 12.81 -0.36
CA GLY A 38 -0.54 11.51 -0.68
C GLY A 38 -1.75 11.16 0.17
N VAL A 39 -1.72 11.45 1.48
CA VAL A 39 -2.89 11.31 2.35
C VAL A 39 -4.00 12.27 1.94
N SER A 40 -3.67 13.54 1.70
CA SER A 40 -4.64 14.55 1.25
C SER A 40 -5.30 14.15 -0.08
N ALA A 41 -4.56 13.55 -0.99
CA ALA A 41 -5.07 13.05 -2.27
C ALA A 41 -6.24 12.07 -2.07
N VAL A 42 -6.09 11.13 -1.14
CA VAL A 42 -7.14 10.15 -0.84
C VAL A 42 -8.32 10.79 -0.11
N VAL A 43 -8.05 11.71 0.84
CA VAL A 43 -9.12 12.45 1.53
C VAL A 43 -9.98 13.22 0.53
N VAL A 44 -9.34 13.95 -0.39
CA VAL A 44 -10.03 14.71 -1.45
C VAL A 44 -10.78 13.78 -2.38
N ALA A 45 -10.17 12.69 -2.84
CA ALA A 45 -10.79 11.75 -3.77
C ALA A 45 -12.09 11.13 -3.24
N VAL A 46 -12.20 10.93 -1.90
CA VAL A 46 -13.39 10.32 -1.28
C VAL A 46 -14.36 11.34 -0.71
N SER A 47 -14.01 12.63 -0.66
CA SER A 47 -14.81 13.66 0.00
C SER A 47 -16.23 13.77 -0.54
N GLY A 48 -16.43 13.55 -1.85
CA GLY A 48 -17.75 13.56 -2.48
C GLY A 48 -18.62 12.33 -2.21
N ARG A 49 -18.05 11.30 -1.54
CA ARG A 49 -18.74 10.01 -1.29
C ARG A 49 -18.91 9.71 0.20
N LEU A 50 -18.49 10.62 1.06
CA LEU A 50 -18.69 10.52 2.50
C LEU A 50 -20.12 10.94 2.84
N ASP A 51 -21.09 10.13 2.46
CA ASP A 51 -22.41 10.23 3.07
C ASP A 51 -22.29 9.94 4.56
N SER A 52 -23.11 10.63 5.35
CA SER A 52 -23.12 10.74 6.81
C SER A 52 -23.32 9.42 7.59
N ALA A 53 -22.80 8.31 7.09
CA ALA A 53 -22.73 7.07 7.86
C ALA A 53 -21.76 7.27 9.03
N GLU A 54 -22.27 7.18 10.26
CA GLU A 54 -21.46 7.17 11.46
C GLU A 54 -20.53 5.95 11.44
N ILE A 55 -19.31 6.14 10.95
CA ILE A 55 -18.29 5.09 10.94
C ILE A 55 -17.71 4.99 12.36
N PRO A 56 -17.85 3.84 13.04
CA PRO A 56 -17.29 3.67 14.38
C PRO A 56 -15.78 3.93 14.39
N ILE A 57 -15.30 4.73 15.32
CA ILE A 57 -13.89 5.15 15.40
C ILE A 57 -12.92 3.96 15.49
N TRP A 58 -13.34 2.85 16.09
CA TRP A 58 -12.51 1.64 16.17
C TRP A 58 -12.24 1.00 14.79
N LEU A 59 -13.19 1.09 13.84
CA LEU A 59 -12.96 0.63 12.47
C LEU A 59 -11.92 1.50 11.76
N VAL A 60 -11.98 2.83 11.97
CA VAL A 60 -10.98 3.75 11.44
C VAL A 60 -9.59 3.42 12.00
N ALA A 61 -9.50 3.19 13.32
CA ALA A 61 -8.26 2.79 13.97
C ALA A 61 -7.75 1.44 13.45
N LEU A 62 -8.63 0.46 13.28
CA LEU A 62 -8.26 -0.85 12.72
C LEU A 62 -7.70 -0.72 11.29
N CYS A 63 -8.35 0.06 10.43
CA CYS A 63 -7.85 0.33 9.08
C CYS A 63 -6.49 1.05 9.10
N PHE A 64 -6.28 1.98 10.03
CA PHE A 64 -5.00 2.67 10.17
C PHE A 64 -3.88 1.69 10.58
N VAL A 65 -4.13 0.84 11.56
CA VAL A 65 -3.19 -0.22 12.00
C VAL A 65 -2.91 -1.22 10.87
N ALA A 66 -3.94 -1.61 10.10
CA ALA A 66 -3.76 -2.45 8.92
C ALA A 66 -2.83 -1.78 7.88
N GLY A 67 -2.95 -0.46 7.69
CA GLY A 67 -2.05 0.31 6.84
C GLY A 67 -0.59 0.26 7.29
N ILE A 68 -0.34 0.36 8.61
CA ILE A 68 1.00 0.15 9.18
C ILE A 68 1.52 -1.25 8.81
N GLY A 69 0.69 -2.27 9.00
CA GLY A 69 1.02 -3.66 8.64
C GLY A 69 1.42 -3.81 7.17
N VAL A 70 0.70 -3.16 6.26
CA VAL A 70 1.02 -3.17 4.81
C VAL A 70 2.42 -2.60 4.54
N SER A 71 2.82 -1.49 5.16
CA SER A 71 4.16 -0.92 4.98
C SER A 71 5.27 -1.85 5.46
N VAL A 72 5.06 -2.47 6.63
CA VAL A 72 6.02 -3.45 7.18
C VAL A 72 6.11 -4.68 6.27
N GLN A 73 4.97 -5.19 5.81
CA GLN A 73 4.90 -6.31 4.87
C GLN A 73 5.64 -6.00 3.57
N GLN A 74 5.44 -4.82 2.99
CA GLN A 74 6.15 -4.40 1.77
C GLN A 74 7.67 -4.36 1.98
N ALA A 75 8.14 -3.87 3.13
CA ALA A 75 9.56 -3.85 3.47
C ALA A 75 10.15 -5.26 3.59
N ILE A 76 9.45 -6.16 4.29
CA ILE A 76 9.86 -7.56 4.46
C ILE A 76 9.88 -8.27 3.11
N ASN A 77 8.83 -8.15 2.30
CA ASN A 77 8.76 -8.74 0.97
C ASN A 77 9.90 -8.25 0.07
N GLY A 78 10.25 -6.96 0.15
CA GLY A 78 11.39 -6.41 -0.56
C GLY A 78 12.71 -7.03 -0.12
N ARG A 79 12.92 -7.25 1.18
CA ARG A 79 14.13 -7.93 1.69
C ARG A 79 14.19 -9.40 1.29
N VAL A 80 13.06 -10.11 1.38
CA VAL A 80 12.99 -11.50 0.93
C VAL A 80 13.39 -11.60 -0.53
N ARG A 81 12.86 -10.71 -1.37
CA ARG A 81 13.22 -10.65 -2.79
C ARG A 81 14.71 -10.36 -2.99
N ASP A 82 15.31 -9.45 -2.22
CA ASP A 82 16.73 -9.11 -2.37
C ASP A 82 17.63 -10.28 -1.98
N VAL A 83 17.29 -11.01 -0.92
CA VAL A 83 18.06 -12.17 -0.45
C VAL A 83 17.89 -13.37 -1.38
N SER A 84 16.67 -13.63 -1.87
CA SER A 84 16.37 -14.77 -2.76
C SER A 84 16.74 -14.52 -4.23
N GLY A 85 16.86 -13.25 -4.63
CA GLY A 85 17.02 -12.85 -6.03
C GLY A 85 15.72 -12.86 -6.83
N GLU A 86 14.63 -13.46 -6.31
CA GLU A 86 13.41 -13.76 -7.05
C GLU A 86 12.16 -13.17 -6.41
N PRO A 87 11.39 -12.31 -7.12
CA PRO A 87 10.15 -11.73 -6.60
C PRO A 87 9.07 -12.76 -6.24
N LEU A 88 9.02 -13.89 -6.99
CA LEU A 88 8.05 -14.94 -6.75
C LEU A 88 8.26 -15.64 -5.41
N VAL A 89 9.49 -15.71 -4.90
CA VAL A 89 9.78 -16.26 -3.56
C VAL A 89 9.14 -15.41 -2.48
N ALA A 90 9.20 -14.09 -2.61
CA ALA A 90 8.52 -13.17 -1.69
C ALA A 90 7.00 -13.38 -1.72
N ALA A 91 6.40 -13.50 -2.91
CA ALA A 91 4.98 -13.79 -3.05
C ALA A 91 4.62 -15.15 -2.45
N TRP A 92 5.37 -16.20 -2.76
CA TRP A 92 5.14 -17.54 -2.23
C TRP A 92 5.17 -17.57 -0.70
N LEU A 93 6.21 -17.03 -0.07
CA LEU A 93 6.32 -16.96 1.39
C LEU A 93 5.17 -16.17 2.01
N ASN A 94 4.80 -15.03 1.41
CA ASN A 94 3.69 -14.22 1.89
C ASN A 94 2.36 -15.00 1.89
N PHE A 95 2.08 -15.76 0.81
CA PHE A 95 0.87 -16.56 0.71
C PHE A 95 0.91 -17.79 1.63
N VAL A 96 2.05 -18.48 1.74
CA VAL A 96 2.19 -19.63 2.64
C VAL A 96 1.96 -19.22 4.09
N VAL A 97 2.64 -18.16 4.55
CA VAL A 97 2.47 -17.65 5.93
C VAL A 97 1.04 -17.17 6.15
N GLY A 98 0.50 -16.35 5.22
CA GLY A 98 -0.87 -15.84 5.31
C GLY A 98 -1.92 -16.98 5.34
N ALA A 99 -1.82 -17.94 4.43
CA ALA A 99 -2.72 -19.08 4.38
C ALA A 99 -2.61 -19.94 5.64
N SER A 100 -1.41 -20.18 6.15
CA SER A 100 -1.21 -20.97 7.38
C SER A 100 -1.89 -20.30 8.59
N ILE A 101 -1.75 -18.98 8.73
CA ILE A 101 -2.41 -18.23 9.79
C ILE A 101 -3.93 -18.30 9.64
N LEU A 102 -4.44 -18.09 8.42
CA LEU A 102 -5.89 -18.14 8.16
C LEU A 102 -6.47 -19.54 8.44
N ILE A 103 -5.78 -20.61 8.02
CA ILE A 103 -6.20 -21.99 8.29
C ILE A 103 -6.20 -22.26 9.79
N LEU A 104 -5.18 -21.81 10.53
CA LEU A 104 -5.11 -21.95 11.96
C LEU A 104 -6.26 -21.22 12.66
N VAL A 105 -6.48 -19.94 12.32
CA VAL A 105 -7.57 -19.14 12.90
C VAL A 105 -8.93 -19.76 12.58
N PHE A 106 -9.16 -20.16 11.33
CA PHE A 106 -10.39 -20.82 10.92
C PHE A 106 -10.60 -22.14 11.67
N GLY A 107 -9.54 -22.97 11.78
CA GLY A 107 -9.60 -24.23 12.54
C GLY A 107 -9.97 -24.00 13.99
N VAL A 108 -9.38 -23.02 14.66
CA VAL A 108 -9.75 -22.65 16.04
C VAL A 108 -11.20 -22.19 16.11
N MET A 109 -11.67 -21.36 15.21
CA MET A 109 -13.06 -20.89 15.19
C MET A 109 -14.07 -22.02 14.98
N VAL A 110 -13.73 -23.01 14.16
CA VAL A 110 -14.54 -24.22 13.98
C VAL A 110 -14.55 -25.07 15.25
N LEU A 111 -13.40 -25.29 15.88
CA LEU A 111 -13.28 -26.07 17.11
C LEU A 111 -14.06 -25.46 18.31
N VAL A 112 -14.06 -24.13 18.40
CA VAL A 112 -14.81 -23.39 19.43
C VAL A 112 -16.30 -23.28 19.07
N GLY A 113 -16.72 -23.69 17.87
CA GLY A 113 -18.12 -23.68 17.44
C GLY A 113 -18.64 -22.31 17.01
N THR A 114 -17.77 -21.32 16.81
CA THR A 114 -18.15 -19.98 16.34
C THR A 114 -18.43 -19.92 14.84
N VAL A 115 -17.85 -20.83 14.06
CA VAL A 115 -18.03 -20.93 12.61
C VAL A 115 -18.27 -22.38 12.21
N ALA A 116 -19.29 -22.62 11.36
CA ALA A 116 -19.52 -23.93 10.75
C ALA A 116 -18.86 -23.95 9.34
N PRO A 117 -18.11 -25.01 8.99
CA PRO A 117 -17.61 -25.18 7.63
C PRO A 117 -18.76 -25.22 6.63
N ARG A 118 -18.66 -24.44 5.57
CA ARG A 118 -19.63 -24.43 4.47
C ARG A 118 -18.92 -24.76 3.17
N ALA A 119 -19.66 -25.38 2.24
CA ALA A 119 -19.15 -25.56 0.90
C ALA A 119 -18.82 -24.21 0.24
N LEU A 120 -17.84 -24.24 -0.63
CA LEU A 120 -17.51 -23.05 -1.43
C LEU A 120 -18.73 -22.62 -2.27
N PRO A 121 -19.01 -21.31 -2.35
CA PRO A 121 -20.12 -20.81 -3.15
C PRO A 121 -19.96 -21.26 -4.61
N SER A 122 -21.03 -21.77 -5.20
CA SER A 122 -21.08 -22.02 -6.63
C SER A 122 -21.09 -20.69 -7.38
N GLY A 123 -20.23 -20.55 -8.38
CA GLY A 123 -20.13 -19.31 -9.14
C GLY A 123 -19.13 -19.43 -10.29
N PRO A 124 -19.01 -18.40 -11.13
CA PRO A 124 -18.07 -18.40 -12.23
C PRO A 124 -16.63 -18.47 -11.71
N LEU A 125 -15.75 -19.11 -12.47
CA LEU A 125 -14.35 -19.36 -12.08
C LEU A 125 -13.56 -18.08 -11.73
N TRP A 126 -13.91 -16.94 -12.31
CA TRP A 126 -13.23 -15.68 -12.04
C TRP A 126 -13.32 -15.23 -10.56
N LEU A 127 -14.30 -15.72 -9.77
CA LEU A 127 -14.39 -15.46 -8.33
C LEU A 127 -13.16 -15.98 -7.57
N TYR A 128 -12.46 -16.95 -8.11
CA TYR A 128 -11.30 -17.60 -7.50
C TYR A 128 -9.96 -17.08 -8.01
N PHE A 129 -9.96 -16.14 -8.97
CA PHE A 129 -8.72 -15.56 -9.50
C PHE A 129 -8.02 -14.57 -8.54
N GLY A 130 -8.64 -14.18 -7.44
CA GLY A 130 -8.06 -13.26 -6.47
C GLY A 130 -6.67 -13.68 -5.98
N GLY A 131 -6.44 -15.01 -5.80
CA GLY A 131 -5.12 -15.53 -5.44
C GLY A 131 -4.06 -15.29 -6.52
N VAL A 132 -4.40 -15.51 -7.78
CA VAL A 132 -3.48 -15.30 -8.92
C VAL A 132 -3.12 -13.80 -9.03
N VAL A 133 -4.11 -12.93 -8.96
CA VAL A 133 -3.90 -11.47 -8.98
C VAL A 133 -3.05 -11.05 -7.78
N GLY A 134 -3.29 -11.63 -6.60
CA GLY A 134 -2.51 -11.39 -5.39
C GLY A 134 -1.04 -11.78 -5.54
N VAL A 135 -0.73 -12.95 -6.16
CA VAL A 135 0.65 -13.37 -6.44
C VAL A 135 1.35 -12.35 -7.35
N ILE A 136 0.70 -11.95 -8.44
CA ILE A 136 1.24 -10.96 -9.38
C ILE A 136 1.49 -9.63 -8.65
N PHE A 137 0.53 -9.18 -7.82
CA PHE A 137 0.65 -7.96 -7.06
C PHE A 137 1.83 -7.99 -6.08
N ILE A 138 1.95 -9.04 -5.26
CA ILE A 138 3.04 -9.15 -4.28
C ILE A 138 4.40 -9.30 -4.98
N ALA A 139 4.51 -10.10 -6.04
CA ALA A 139 5.74 -10.25 -6.80
C ALA A 139 6.16 -8.90 -7.41
N THR A 140 5.23 -8.17 -8.04
CA THR A 140 5.50 -6.85 -8.63
C THR A 140 5.91 -5.84 -7.58
N THR A 141 5.17 -5.73 -6.46
CA THR A 141 5.47 -4.77 -5.41
C THR A 141 6.78 -5.10 -4.68
N SER A 142 7.11 -6.37 -4.48
CA SER A 142 8.40 -6.78 -3.89
C SER A 142 9.58 -6.43 -4.79
N TRP A 143 9.42 -6.52 -6.11
CA TRP A 143 10.43 -6.10 -7.07
C TRP A 143 10.58 -4.58 -7.14
N VAL A 144 9.47 -3.84 -7.13
CA VAL A 144 9.45 -2.37 -7.20
C VAL A 144 10.01 -1.76 -5.92
N VAL A 145 9.63 -2.28 -4.73
CA VAL A 145 10.13 -1.75 -3.46
C VAL A 145 11.65 -1.85 -3.35
N GLY A 146 12.25 -2.90 -3.93
CA GLY A 146 13.68 -3.06 -4.06
C GLY A 146 14.36 -2.02 -4.96
N LYS A 147 13.63 -1.21 -5.70
CA LYS A 147 14.16 -0.15 -6.57
C LYS A 147 13.88 1.25 -6.05
N VAL A 148 12.73 1.46 -5.41
CA VAL A 148 12.24 2.82 -5.09
C VAL A 148 12.10 3.10 -3.60
N GLY A 149 12.11 2.08 -2.75
CA GLY A 149 11.85 2.18 -1.30
C GLY A 149 10.35 2.13 -0.97
N VAL A 150 10.05 2.03 0.35
CA VAL A 150 8.68 1.75 0.82
C VAL A 150 7.76 2.95 0.62
N LEU A 151 8.21 4.16 0.94
CA LEU A 151 7.38 5.36 0.79
C LEU A 151 7.00 5.62 -0.68
N ARG A 152 7.98 5.53 -1.60
CA ARG A 152 7.70 5.73 -3.03
C ARG A 152 6.75 4.66 -3.57
N LEU A 153 6.95 3.41 -3.19
CA LEU A 153 6.03 2.33 -3.56
C LEU A 153 4.62 2.63 -3.08
N SER A 154 4.46 3.06 -1.81
CA SER A 154 3.15 3.40 -1.25
C SER A 154 2.47 4.52 -2.04
N LEU A 155 3.19 5.60 -2.36
CA LEU A 155 2.64 6.71 -3.15
C LEU A 155 2.27 6.28 -4.57
N LEU A 156 3.08 5.45 -5.23
CA LEU A 156 2.77 4.88 -6.55
C LEU A 156 1.54 3.98 -6.50
N ALA A 157 1.42 3.14 -5.48
CA ALA A 157 0.25 2.28 -5.30
C ALA A 157 -1.04 3.09 -5.10
N ILE A 158 -0.98 4.16 -4.29
CA ILE A 158 -2.10 5.10 -4.10
C ILE A 158 -2.50 5.74 -5.43
N SER A 159 -1.52 6.26 -6.18
CA SER A 159 -1.77 6.87 -7.48
C SER A 159 -2.44 5.87 -8.45
N GLY A 160 -1.94 4.64 -8.50
CA GLY A 160 -2.51 3.58 -9.32
C GLY A 160 -3.94 3.21 -8.90
N GLN A 161 -4.23 3.15 -7.60
CA GLN A 161 -5.58 2.87 -7.09
C GLN A 161 -6.56 3.99 -7.46
N LEU A 162 -6.16 5.27 -7.33
CA LEU A 162 -7.02 6.39 -7.70
C LEU A 162 -7.27 6.47 -9.20
N VAL A 163 -6.25 6.19 -10.04
CA VAL A 163 -6.44 6.06 -11.49
C VAL A 163 -7.36 4.89 -11.82
N GLY A 164 -7.18 3.74 -11.19
CA GLY A 164 -8.05 2.59 -11.36
C GLY A 164 -9.50 2.90 -10.99
N SER A 165 -9.73 3.63 -9.88
CA SER A 165 -11.06 4.10 -9.50
C SER A 165 -11.66 5.05 -10.55
N LEU A 166 -10.86 5.97 -11.09
CA LEU A 166 -11.30 6.91 -12.11
C LEU A 166 -11.72 6.19 -13.40
N VAL A 167 -10.95 5.19 -13.82
CA VAL A 167 -11.28 4.37 -15.00
C VAL A 167 -12.55 3.56 -14.76
N LEU A 168 -12.69 2.95 -13.57
CA LEU A 168 -13.90 2.20 -13.22
C LEU A 168 -15.15 3.09 -13.19
N ASP A 169 -15.06 4.28 -12.62
CA ASP A 169 -16.16 5.23 -12.60
C ASP A 169 -16.59 5.64 -14.01
N LEU A 170 -15.61 5.90 -14.88
CA LEU A 170 -15.91 6.24 -16.28
C LEU A 170 -16.59 5.08 -17.02
N VAL A 171 -16.11 3.85 -16.81
CA VAL A 171 -16.65 2.65 -17.51
C VAL A 171 -17.99 2.23 -16.96
N VAL A 172 -18.19 2.28 -15.64
CA VAL A 172 -19.41 1.76 -14.98
C VAL A 172 -20.48 2.83 -14.89
N ASN A 173 -20.11 4.06 -14.51
CA ASN A 173 -21.05 5.13 -14.20
C ASN A 173 -21.18 6.15 -15.36
N GLY A 174 -20.26 6.16 -16.32
CA GLY A 174 -20.28 7.07 -17.47
C GLY A 174 -19.97 8.54 -17.14
N TYR A 175 -19.55 8.85 -15.90
CA TYR A 175 -19.17 10.20 -15.49
C TYR A 175 -17.89 10.21 -14.68
N LEU A 176 -17.25 11.38 -14.64
CA LEU A 176 -16.02 11.63 -13.87
C LEU A 176 -16.35 12.52 -12.68
N ASP A 177 -15.99 12.05 -11.50
CA ASP A 177 -16.16 12.80 -10.26
C ASP A 177 -15.01 13.79 -10.06
N ALA A 178 -15.32 15.09 -9.92
CA ALA A 178 -14.31 16.14 -9.79
C ALA A 178 -13.38 15.94 -8.56
N PRO A 179 -13.87 15.57 -7.36
CA PRO A 179 -13.00 15.23 -6.23
C PRO A 179 -12.02 14.10 -6.54
N LEU A 180 -12.45 13.08 -7.28
CA LEU A 180 -11.58 11.96 -7.64
C LEU A 180 -10.48 12.41 -8.62
N ILE A 181 -10.79 13.26 -9.60
CA ILE A 181 -9.80 13.83 -10.52
C ILE A 181 -8.75 14.65 -9.75
N LEU A 182 -9.20 15.50 -8.82
CA LEU A 182 -8.30 16.29 -7.98
C LEU A 182 -7.42 15.38 -7.10
N GLY A 183 -8.00 14.31 -6.56
CA GLY A 183 -7.25 13.29 -5.81
C GLY A 183 -6.15 12.63 -6.64
N VAL A 184 -6.44 12.26 -7.89
CA VAL A 184 -5.45 11.72 -8.84
C VAL A 184 -4.31 12.71 -9.07
N ILE A 185 -4.62 13.98 -9.35
CA ILE A 185 -3.61 15.03 -9.56
C ILE A 185 -2.71 15.18 -8.32
N LEU A 186 -3.30 15.26 -7.12
CA LEU A 186 -2.55 15.35 -5.87
C LEU A 186 -1.67 14.12 -5.62
N ALA A 187 -2.15 12.92 -5.95
CA ALA A 187 -1.37 11.69 -5.80
C ALA A 187 -0.13 11.69 -6.70
N PHE A 188 -0.26 12.11 -7.95
CA PHE A 188 0.90 12.29 -8.83
C PHE A 188 1.85 13.39 -8.34
N MET A 189 1.32 14.50 -7.82
CA MET A 189 2.15 15.55 -7.19
C MET A 189 2.96 14.99 -6.02
N ALA A 190 2.36 14.13 -5.18
CA ALA A 190 3.07 13.48 -4.07
C ALA A 190 4.26 12.64 -4.57
N VAL A 191 4.06 11.87 -5.66
CA VAL A 191 5.14 11.09 -6.29
C VAL A 191 6.24 12.01 -6.81
N ILE A 192 5.89 13.09 -7.51
CA ILE A 192 6.86 14.07 -8.07
C ILE A 192 7.66 14.70 -6.93
N VAL A 193 6.99 15.23 -5.90
CA VAL A 193 7.65 15.85 -4.74
C VAL A 193 8.61 14.88 -4.07
N ASN A 194 8.23 13.61 -3.92
CA ASN A 194 9.12 12.60 -3.32
C ASN A 194 10.30 12.22 -4.23
N THR A 195 10.23 12.50 -5.52
CA THR A 195 11.26 12.13 -6.50
C THR A 195 12.31 13.22 -6.68
N ILE A 196 11.94 14.48 -6.49
CA ILE A 196 12.86 15.62 -6.57
C ILE A 196 13.87 15.49 -5.43
N GLN A 197 15.12 15.15 -5.77
CA GLN A 197 16.20 15.17 -4.77
C GLN A 197 16.64 16.62 -4.55
N PRO A 198 16.82 17.08 -3.29
CA PRO A 198 17.56 18.32 -3.07
C PRO A 198 18.98 18.13 -3.61
N LYS A 199 19.40 19.04 -4.50
CA LYS A 199 20.78 19.11 -4.94
C LYS A 199 21.64 19.13 -3.69
N LYS A 200 22.51 18.10 -3.49
CA LYS A 200 23.56 18.18 -2.47
C LYS A 200 24.26 19.51 -2.70
N PRO A 201 24.46 20.36 -1.67
CA PRO A 201 25.40 21.45 -1.81
C PRO A 201 26.72 20.82 -2.27
N ASP A 202 27.26 21.31 -3.39
CA ASP A 202 28.59 20.92 -3.83
C ASP A 202 29.49 21.08 -2.61
N ALA A 203 30.00 19.98 -2.09
CA ALA A 203 31.05 20.04 -1.10
C ALA A 203 32.14 20.88 -1.77
N LEU A 204 32.39 22.05 -1.18
CA LEU A 204 33.45 22.96 -1.62
C LEU A 204 34.72 22.14 -1.87
N THR A 205 34.91 21.73 -3.11
CA THR A 205 36.21 21.33 -3.62
C THR A 205 37.03 22.61 -3.68
N GLY A 206 37.79 22.81 -2.68
CA GLY A 206 38.71 23.93 -2.64
C GLY A 206 39.16 24.19 -1.24
N LEU A 207 40.28 23.55 -0.93
CA LEU A 207 41.41 24.16 -0.22
C LEU A 207 42.42 23.02 -0.07
N GLU A 208 43.32 22.99 -1.04
CA GLU A 208 44.74 22.76 -1.03
C GLU A 208 45.33 22.11 0.25
#